data_466870a62cae3488cb2ca8d68860f1f5
#
_entry.id   466870a62cae3488cb2ca8d68860f1f5
#
_cell.length_a   1.000
_cell.length_b   1.000
_cell.length_c   1.000
_cell.angle_alpha   90.00
_cell.angle_beta   90.00
_cell.angle_gamma   90.00
#
_symmetry.space_group_name_H-M   'P 1'
#
loop_
_entity.id
_entity.type
_entity.pdbx_description
1 polymer ?
#
loop_
_entity_poly.entity_id
_entity_poly.type
_entity_poly.pdbx_seq_one_letter_code
_entity_poly.pdbx_strand_id
1 'polypeptide(L)'
;MMRRKTWDLFCRVIDNHGDIGVCWRLARQLAASGEAVRLWLDDAAALSWMAPDGAPQGIEVLPWDAAARAESAGDVVIEAFGCELPAPFIARMAARAEAPAWINLEYLSAESYVERSHGLASPQFSGPGRGLSKRFFYPGFTLRTGGLPREPGLLEAAGSFDAPAWLQAQGIAPRPGERLASLFAYPNPALQQLPRLLAERPTLLLACPGTPQRELPGLAMPATVRWQPLPYLSQDNYDRLLWACDLNFVRGEDSFVRAQWAGKPFVWQIYPQDDDAHAHKLDAFMDRWLAAADPGLATASRRLWRAWNGLTPWTDITLPEPCAAQAQAQAWRTRLAGQPDQLTQLRQFIGKTG
;
A
#
# COMPACT_ATOMS: atom_id res chain seq x y z
N MET A 1 9.58 -32.43 -0.51
CA MET A 1 9.18 -31.24 0.28
C MET A 1 10.29 -30.19 0.10
N MET A 2 9.96 -28.97 -0.36
CA MET A 2 10.95 -27.88 -0.32
C MET A 2 11.27 -27.57 1.15
N ARG A 3 12.56 -27.33 1.46
CA ARG A 3 12.99 -26.93 2.80
C ARG A 3 12.32 -25.60 3.15
N ARG A 4 11.70 -25.52 4.30
CA ARG A 4 11.18 -24.27 4.86
C ARG A 4 12.31 -23.27 5.03
N LYS A 5 12.19 -22.09 4.43
CA LYS A 5 13.19 -21.02 4.55
C LYS A 5 12.85 -20.09 5.71
N THR A 6 13.89 -19.50 6.29
CA THR A 6 13.74 -18.38 7.23
C THR A 6 13.94 -17.07 6.50
N TRP A 7 12.99 -16.17 6.66
CA TRP A 7 12.98 -14.84 6.06
C TRP A 7 13.14 -13.80 7.17
N ASP A 8 14.12 -12.93 7.03
CA ASP A 8 14.27 -11.72 7.84
C ASP A 8 13.72 -10.54 7.04
N LEU A 9 12.69 -9.93 7.54
CA LEU A 9 12.08 -8.76 6.93
C LEU A 9 12.29 -7.56 7.85
N PHE A 10 13.11 -6.62 7.43
CA PHE A 10 13.45 -5.39 8.15
C PHE A 10 12.66 -4.22 7.64
N CYS A 11 12.03 -3.48 8.54
CA CYS A 11 11.27 -2.28 8.21
C CYS A 11 11.48 -1.21 9.28
N ARG A 12 11.86 0.00 8.84
CA ARG A 12 11.74 1.23 9.63
C ARG A 12 10.47 1.95 9.22
N VAL A 13 9.73 2.39 10.22
CA VAL A 13 8.44 3.06 10.00
C VAL A 13 8.69 4.56 9.79
N ILE A 14 8.61 5.01 8.53
CA ILE A 14 8.72 6.42 8.13
C ILE A 14 7.34 7.00 7.84
N ASP A 15 6.55 6.32 6.99
CA ASP A 15 5.16 6.68 6.71
C ASP A 15 4.21 5.98 7.69
N ASN A 16 4.22 6.40 8.94
CA ASN A 16 3.30 6.00 10.03
C ASN A 16 2.72 4.55 9.93
N HIS A 17 1.93 4.27 8.90
CA HIS A 17 1.20 3.01 8.72
C HIS A 17 1.49 2.33 7.37
N GLY A 18 2.06 3.06 6.40
CA GLY A 18 2.30 2.55 5.05
C GLY A 18 3.36 1.47 5.03
N ASP A 19 4.53 1.77 5.57
CA ASP A 19 5.69 0.89 5.53
C ASP A 19 5.44 -0.42 6.29
N ILE A 20 4.96 -0.30 7.53
CA ILE A 20 4.60 -1.47 8.33
C ILE A 20 3.43 -2.26 7.69
N GLY A 21 2.47 -1.57 7.06
CA GLY A 21 1.34 -2.19 6.37
C GLY A 21 1.78 -3.11 5.24
N VAL A 22 2.65 -2.64 4.36
CA VAL A 22 3.22 -3.43 3.24
C VAL A 22 4.03 -4.62 3.79
N CYS A 23 4.91 -4.37 4.77
CA CYS A 23 5.75 -5.41 5.35
C CYS A 23 4.92 -6.48 6.08
N TRP A 24 3.88 -6.08 6.81
CA TRP A 24 2.98 -7.02 7.48
C TRP A 24 2.22 -7.90 6.49
N ARG A 25 1.70 -7.34 5.39
CA ARG A 25 1.04 -8.14 4.33
C ARG A 25 2.00 -9.15 3.72
N LEU A 26 3.23 -8.75 3.44
CA LEU A 26 4.25 -9.65 2.90
C LEU A 26 4.58 -10.76 3.91
N ALA A 27 4.77 -10.43 5.18
CA ALA A 27 5.03 -11.39 6.25
C ALA A 27 3.88 -12.42 6.38
N ARG A 28 2.62 -11.96 6.35
CA ARG A 28 1.44 -12.84 6.38
C ARG A 28 1.40 -13.80 5.19
N GLN A 29 1.65 -13.31 3.98
CA GLN A 29 1.65 -14.13 2.77
C GLN A 29 2.78 -15.18 2.79
N LEU A 30 3.97 -14.81 3.25
CA LEU A 30 5.10 -15.73 3.44
C LEU A 30 4.76 -16.83 4.44
N ALA A 31 4.25 -16.48 5.62
CA ALA A 31 3.88 -17.43 6.65
C ALA A 31 2.74 -18.36 6.20
N ALA A 32 1.70 -17.82 5.54
CA ALA A 32 0.60 -18.59 4.97
C ALA A 32 1.07 -19.60 3.91
N SER A 33 2.20 -19.34 3.26
CA SER A 33 2.83 -20.24 2.31
C SER A 33 3.85 -21.21 2.94
N GLY A 34 3.93 -21.28 4.28
CA GLY A 34 4.73 -22.23 5.03
C GLY A 34 6.15 -21.77 5.39
N GLU A 35 6.51 -20.53 5.09
CA GLU A 35 7.83 -19.98 5.46
C GLU A 35 7.90 -19.57 6.94
N ALA A 36 9.10 -19.41 7.49
CA ALA A 36 9.33 -18.80 8.79
C ALA A 36 9.75 -17.35 8.58
N VAL A 37 9.08 -16.41 9.26
CA VAL A 37 9.31 -14.97 9.09
C VAL A 37 9.69 -14.34 10.42
N ARG A 38 10.80 -13.61 10.45
CA ARG A 38 11.17 -12.68 11.51
C ARG A 38 10.99 -11.27 10.98
N LEU A 39 10.01 -10.56 11.52
CA LEU A 39 9.72 -9.18 11.16
C LEU A 39 10.37 -8.25 12.18
N TRP A 40 11.40 -7.54 11.77
CA TRP A 40 12.20 -6.64 12.59
C TRP A 40 11.69 -5.21 12.41
N LEU A 41 11.18 -4.60 13.49
CA LEU A 41 10.55 -3.28 13.47
C LEU A 41 11.19 -2.36 14.50
N ASP A 42 11.35 -1.09 14.16
CA ASP A 42 11.69 -0.03 15.11
C ASP A 42 10.46 0.47 15.88
N ASP A 43 9.28 0.44 15.25
CA ASP A 43 7.99 0.71 15.88
C ASP A 43 6.94 -0.32 15.44
N ALA A 44 6.44 -1.10 16.38
CA ALA A 44 5.39 -2.09 16.17
C ALA A 44 4.00 -1.63 16.66
N ALA A 45 3.85 -0.40 17.14
CA ALA A 45 2.63 0.07 17.81
C ALA A 45 1.38 -0.10 16.91
N ALA A 46 1.52 0.13 15.62
CA ALA A 46 0.41 0.02 14.67
C ALA A 46 -0.12 -1.41 14.53
N LEU A 47 0.66 -2.46 14.83
CA LEU A 47 0.19 -3.84 14.78
C LEU A 47 -0.90 -4.14 15.82
N SER A 48 -0.97 -3.37 16.90
CA SER A 48 -2.01 -3.54 17.94
C SER A 48 -3.43 -3.44 17.38
N TRP A 49 -3.64 -2.68 16.31
CA TRP A 49 -4.93 -2.52 15.65
C TRP A 49 -4.94 -3.04 14.20
N MET A 50 -3.82 -3.01 13.50
CA MET A 50 -3.70 -3.62 12.16
C MET A 50 -3.93 -5.13 12.20
N ALA A 51 -3.43 -5.77 13.24
CA ALA A 51 -3.46 -7.22 13.46
C ALA A 51 -3.95 -7.54 14.87
N PRO A 52 -5.23 -7.24 15.22
CA PRO A 52 -5.74 -7.39 16.58
C PRO A 52 -5.67 -8.83 17.10
N ASP A 53 -5.69 -9.80 16.20
CA ASP A 53 -5.55 -11.22 16.52
C ASP A 53 -4.09 -11.65 16.76
N GLY A 54 -3.15 -10.71 16.69
CA GLY A 54 -1.72 -10.95 16.84
C GLY A 54 -1.05 -11.55 15.60
N ALA A 55 0.21 -11.98 15.78
CA ALA A 55 0.97 -12.60 14.71
C ALA A 55 0.53 -14.06 14.51
N PRO A 56 0.16 -14.45 13.28
CA PRO A 56 -0.17 -15.83 12.97
C PRO A 56 1.07 -16.73 13.09
N GLN A 57 0.83 -18.04 13.20
CA GLN A 57 1.90 -19.02 13.26
C GLN A 57 2.86 -18.85 12.07
N GLY A 58 4.15 -18.83 12.37
CA GLY A 58 5.21 -18.63 11.37
C GLY A 58 5.74 -17.22 11.29
N ILE A 59 5.14 -16.24 12.00
CA ILE A 59 5.66 -14.88 12.12
C ILE A 59 6.11 -14.63 13.55
N GLU A 60 7.33 -14.11 13.68
CA GLU A 60 7.88 -13.57 14.93
C GLU A 60 8.14 -12.07 14.69
N VAL A 61 7.51 -11.21 15.51
CA VAL A 61 7.75 -9.76 15.49
C VAL A 61 8.82 -9.44 16.51
N LEU A 62 9.88 -8.81 16.06
CA LEU A 62 11.08 -8.57 16.86
C LEU A 62 11.45 -7.09 16.84
N PRO A 63 11.95 -6.55 17.96
CA PRO A 63 12.42 -5.17 17.99
C PRO A 63 13.71 -5.04 17.15
N TRP A 64 13.82 -3.94 16.41
CA TRP A 64 14.96 -3.64 15.54
C TRP A 64 16.31 -3.85 16.21
N ASP A 65 16.46 -3.34 17.43
CA ASP A 65 17.73 -3.38 18.18
C ASP A 65 18.17 -4.79 18.55
N ALA A 66 17.24 -5.74 18.63
CA ALA A 66 17.57 -7.14 18.89
C ALA A 66 18.29 -7.80 17.71
N ALA A 67 18.17 -7.25 16.49
CA ALA A 67 18.85 -7.78 15.32
C ALA A 67 20.38 -7.77 15.45
N ALA A 68 20.94 -6.80 16.17
CA ALA A 68 22.37 -6.75 16.47
C ALA A 68 22.86 -7.96 17.27
N ARG A 69 21.98 -8.68 17.99
CA ARG A 69 22.27 -9.84 18.83
C ARG A 69 21.68 -11.14 18.30
N ALA A 70 21.05 -11.11 17.09
CA ALA A 70 20.52 -12.32 16.48
C ALA A 70 21.60 -13.39 16.30
N GLU A 71 21.30 -14.64 16.61
CA GLU A 71 22.28 -15.75 16.53
C GLU A 71 22.71 -16.00 15.08
N SER A 72 21.79 -15.91 14.13
CA SER A 72 22.06 -16.13 12.72
C SER A 72 21.12 -15.32 11.83
N ALA A 73 21.53 -15.01 10.61
CA ALA A 73 20.67 -14.50 9.56
C ALA A 73 19.86 -15.62 8.90
N GLY A 74 18.67 -15.31 8.40
CA GLY A 74 17.83 -16.23 7.63
C GLY A 74 18.39 -16.55 6.24
N ASP A 75 17.65 -17.35 5.49
CA ASP A 75 18.03 -17.73 4.12
C ASP A 75 17.74 -16.59 3.12
N VAL A 76 16.78 -15.74 3.45
CA VAL A 76 16.42 -14.53 2.71
C VAL A 76 16.37 -13.36 3.68
N VAL A 77 17.00 -12.26 3.31
CA VAL A 77 17.02 -11.01 4.09
C VAL A 77 16.47 -9.90 3.23
N ILE A 78 15.36 -9.31 3.65
CA ILE A 78 14.71 -8.19 2.97
C ILE A 78 14.95 -6.93 3.80
N GLU A 79 15.51 -5.95 3.15
CA GLU A 79 15.67 -4.58 3.60
C GLU A 79 14.56 -3.75 2.93
N ALA A 80 13.49 -3.45 3.68
CA ALA A 80 12.39 -2.70 3.10
C ALA A 80 12.71 -1.20 3.06
N PHE A 81 12.45 -0.58 1.91
CA PHE A 81 12.53 0.87 1.70
C PHE A 81 13.89 1.48 2.04
N GLY A 82 14.97 0.73 1.82
CA GLY A 82 16.32 1.21 2.07
C GLY A 82 16.66 1.43 3.55
N CYS A 83 16.05 0.68 4.45
CA CYS A 83 16.16 0.89 5.91
C CYS A 83 17.53 0.57 6.54
N GLU A 84 18.57 0.32 5.80
CA GLU A 84 19.94 0.01 6.22
C GLU A 84 20.04 -0.92 7.45
N LEU A 85 20.49 -2.15 7.21
CA LEU A 85 20.57 -3.17 8.25
C LEU A 85 21.66 -2.86 9.29
N PRO A 86 21.51 -3.32 10.55
CA PRO A 86 22.58 -3.22 11.55
C PRO A 86 23.86 -3.91 11.11
N ALA A 87 25.01 -3.24 11.20
CA ALA A 87 26.31 -3.78 10.80
C ALA A 87 26.65 -5.16 11.40
N PRO A 88 26.33 -5.46 12.69
CA PRO A 88 26.52 -6.80 13.25
C PRO A 88 25.66 -7.87 12.57
N PHE A 89 24.44 -7.52 12.11
CA PHE A 89 23.59 -8.46 11.38
C PHE A 89 24.14 -8.76 9.97
N ILE A 90 24.61 -7.74 9.28
CA ILE A 90 25.26 -7.89 7.96
C ILE A 90 26.52 -8.79 8.09
N ALA A 91 27.31 -8.62 9.15
CA ALA A 91 28.49 -9.49 9.41
C ALA A 91 28.09 -10.97 9.57
N ARG A 92 26.93 -11.24 10.23
CA ARG A 92 26.41 -12.62 10.34
C ARG A 92 25.93 -13.17 9.00
N MET A 93 25.35 -12.32 8.15
CA MET A 93 25.01 -12.72 6.78
C MET A 93 26.25 -13.18 6.01
N ALA A 94 27.35 -12.42 6.12
CA ALA A 94 28.62 -12.72 5.46
C ALA A 94 29.33 -13.96 6.03
N ALA A 95 29.09 -14.26 7.30
CA ALA A 95 29.69 -15.44 7.98
C ALA A 95 28.96 -16.77 7.67
N ARG A 96 27.81 -16.74 6.99
CA ARG A 96 27.10 -17.98 6.64
C ARG A 96 27.87 -18.77 5.58
N ALA A 97 27.81 -20.11 5.68
CA ALA A 97 28.37 -21.00 4.64
C ALA A 97 27.71 -20.77 3.27
N GLU A 98 26.40 -20.55 3.27
CA GLU A 98 25.63 -20.12 2.10
C GLU A 98 25.14 -18.69 2.34
N ALA A 99 25.56 -17.75 1.49
CA ALA A 99 25.16 -16.37 1.57
C ALA A 99 23.61 -16.26 1.42
N PRO A 100 22.93 -15.46 2.24
CA PRO A 100 21.50 -15.27 2.08
C PRO A 100 21.18 -14.49 0.80
N ALA A 101 19.99 -14.69 0.25
CA ALA A 101 19.48 -13.78 -0.75
C ALA A 101 19.18 -12.42 -0.06
N TRP A 102 20.00 -11.41 -0.35
CA TRP A 102 19.84 -10.06 0.20
C TRP A 102 19.11 -9.15 -0.78
N ILE A 103 17.94 -8.69 -0.40
CA ILE A 103 17.03 -7.93 -1.25
C ILE A 103 16.72 -6.59 -0.61
N ASN A 104 16.85 -5.52 -1.38
CA ASN A 104 16.24 -4.23 -1.06
C ASN A 104 14.87 -4.16 -1.74
N LEU A 105 13.82 -4.24 -0.94
CA LEU A 105 12.44 -4.03 -1.38
C LEU A 105 12.18 -2.53 -1.42
N GLU A 106 12.09 -1.99 -2.62
CA GLU A 106 11.89 -0.58 -2.87
C GLU A 106 10.42 -0.17 -2.80
N TYR A 107 10.17 1.14 -2.71
CA TYR A 107 8.84 1.71 -2.82
C TYR A 107 8.21 1.46 -4.19
N LEU A 108 6.90 1.28 -4.21
CA LEU A 108 6.13 1.18 -5.43
C LEU A 108 6.25 2.45 -6.28
N SER A 109 6.58 2.28 -7.55
CA SER A 109 6.54 3.38 -8.52
C SER A 109 6.06 2.92 -9.89
N ALA A 110 5.39 3.85 -10.60
CA ALA A 110 4.99 3.70 -12.00
C ALA A 110 6.00 4.32 -12.98
N GLU A 111 7.06 4.94 -12.48
CA GLU A 111 8.07 5.60 -13.28
C GLU A 111 8.88 4.59 -14.10
N SER A 112 9.39 5.02 -15.24
CA SER A 112 10.08 4.12 -16.18
C SER A 112 11.41 3.57 -15.66
N TYR A 113 12.06 4.28 -14.74
CA TYR A 113 13.36 3.84 -14.20
C TYR A 113 13.24 2.53 -13.40
N VAL A 114 12.09 2.26 -12.76
CA VAL A 114 11.92 1.04 -11.93
C VAL A 114 12.10 -0.24 -12.75
N GLU A 115 11.70 -0.23 -14.02
CA GLU A 115 11.89 -1.39 -14.90
C GLU A 115 13.35 -1.67 -15.24
N ARG A 116 14.19 -0.62 -15.29
CA ARG A 116 15.64 -0.73 -15.53
C ARG A 116 16.40 -1.06 -14.26
N SER A 117 15.88 -0.63 -13.12
CA SER A 117 16.52 -0.79 -11.81
C SER A 117 16.14 -2.10 -11.12
N HIS A 118 15.01 -2.70 -11.51
CA HIS A 118 14.58 -3.99 -10.98
C HIS A 118 15.60 -5.09 -11.31
N GLY A 119 16.12 -5.74 -10.28
CA GLY A 119 17.11 -6.81 -10.40
C GLY A 119 18.57 -6.33 -10.44
N LEU A 120 18.85 -5.02 -10.45
CA LEU A 120 20.22 -4.54 -10.35
C LEU A 120 20.88 -5.06 -9.08
N ALA A 121 22.16 -5.46 -9.22
CA ALA A 121 22.98 -5.91 -8.12
C ALA A 121 23.85 -4.78 -7.57
N SER A 122 24.00 -4.75 -6.24
CA SER A 122 24.93 -3.88 -5.51
C SER A 122 25.93 -4.74 -4.74
N PRO A 123 27.04 -5.15 -5.37
CA PRO A 123 28.09 -5.93 -4.70
C PRO A 123 28.74 -5.11 -3.57
N GLN A 124 28.99 -5.77 -2.45
CA GLN A 124 29.62 -5.16 -1.28
C GLN A 124 31.13 -5.44 -1.31
N PHE A 125 31.91 -4.42 -1.63
CA PHE A 125 33.38 -4.54 -1.76
C PHE A 125 34.13 -4.34 -0.45
N SER A 126 33.46 -3.75 0.56
CA SER A 126 34.06 -3.41 1.87
C SER A 126 33.05 -3.52 2.99
N GLY A 127 33.51 -3.28 4.22
CA GLY A 127 32.64 -3.29 5.41
C GLY A 127 32.17 -4.69 5.81
N PRO A 128 31.15 -4.78 6.70
CA PRO A 128 30.70 -6.05 7.28
C PRO A 128 30.06 -7.00 6.27
N GLY A 129 29.60 -6.48 5.14
CA GLY A 129 28.96 -7.25 4.08
C GLY A 129 29.90 -7.65 2.94
N ARG A 130 31.21 -7.48 3.09
CA ARG A 130 32.18 -7.80 2.01
C ARG A 130 31.95 -9.19 1.44
N GLY A 131 31.81 -9.24 0.12
CA GLY A 131 31.55 -10.48 -0.63
C GLY A 131 30.07 -10.81 -0.82
N LEU A 132 29.16 -10.12 -0.13
CA LEU A 132 27.74 -10.21 -0.39
C LEU A 132 27.33 -9.34 -1.58
N SER A 133 26.14 -9.61 -2.13
CA SER A 133 25.53 -8.76 -3.14
C SER A 133 24.08 -8.52 -2.79
N LYS A 134 23.70 -7.25 -2.60
CA LYS A 134 22.31 -6.82 -2.43
C LYS A 134 21.68 -6.64 -3.82
N ARG A 135 20.41 -7.02 -3.98
CA ARG A 135 19.67 -6.84 -5.22
C ARG A 135 18.44 -5.97 -4.98
N PHE A 136 18.16 -5.09 -5.92
CA PHE A 136 17.00 -4.20 -5.84
C PHE A 136 15.75 -4.89 -6.41
N PHE A 137 14.68 -4.90 -5.63
CA PHE A 137 13.37 -5.42 -6.03
C PHE A 137 12.37 -4.27 -6.01
N TYR A 138 11.97 -3.81 -7.20
CA TYR A 138 11.01 -2.72 -7.36
C TYR A 138 9.61 -3.28 -7.59
N PRO A 139 8.64 -3.10 -6.67
CA PRO A 139 7.22 -3.25 -6.98
C PRO A 139 6.81 -2.32 -8.13
N GLY A 140 5.81 -2.73 -8.91
CA GLY A 140 5.38 -1.92 -10.04
C GLY A 140 4.24 -2.56 -10.83
N PHE A 141 3.91 -1.95 -11.95
CA PHE A 141 2.69 -2.18 -12.72
C PHE A 141 2.90 -2.94 -14.03
N THR A 142 4.09 -3.49 -14.25
CA THR A 142 4.44 -4.19 -15.48
C THR A 142 5.11 -5.54 -15.19
N LEU A 143 5.15 -6.42 -16.18
CA LEU A 143 5.83 -7.72 -16.08
C LEU A 143 7.36 -7.62 -15.89
N ARG A 144 7.93 -6.41 -16.03
CA ARG A 144 9.37 -6.15 -15.81
C ARG A 144 9.67 -5.61 -14.41
N THR A 145 8.67 -5.61 -13.52
CA THR A 145 8.76 -5.15 -12.13
C THR A 145 8.29 -6.26 -11.19
N GLY A 146 8.41 -6.04 -9.89
CA GLY A 146 8.06 -7.01 -8.85
C GLY A 146 6.56 -7.21 -8.60
N GLY A 147 5.68 -6.63 -9.43
CA GLY A 147 4.23 -6.75 -9.24
C GLY A 147 3.71 -6.02 -7.99
N LEU A 148 2.48 -6.33 -7.61
CA LEU A 148 1.80 -5.74 -6.45
C LEU A 148 1.45 -6.82 -5.41
N PRO A 149 1.45 -6.48 -4.10
CA PRO A 149 0.95 -7.39 -3.07
C PRO A 149 -0.52 -7.73 -3.33
N ARG A 150 -0.80 -9.03 -3.44
CA ARG A 150 -2.15 -9.58 -3.60
C ARG A 150 -2.20 -10.95 -2.95
N GLU A 151 -2.99 -11.07 -1.91
CA GLU A 151 -3.19 -12.32 -1.21
C GLU A 151 -4.01 -13.31 -2.08
N PRO A 152 -3.72 -14.62 -2.00
CA PRO A 152 -4.60 -15.63 -2.60
C PRO A 152 -6.03 -15.47 -2.11
N GLY A 153 -7.01 -15.54 -3.01
CA GLY A 153 -8.42 -15.42 -2.67
C GLY A 153 -8.94 -13.99 -2.46
N LEU A 154 -8.09 -12.95 -2.56
CA LEU A 154 -8.49 -11.56 -2.32
C LEU A 154 -9.63 -11.11 -3.24
N LEU A 155 -9.53 -11.42 -4.54
CA LEU A 155 -10.51 -10.98 -5.54
C LEU A 155 -11.82 -11.75 -5.42
N GLU A 156 -11.74 -13.02 -5.08
CA GLU A 156 -12.89 -13.88 -4.78
C GLU A 156 -13.64 -13.38 -3.53
N ALA A 157 -12.89 -13.05 -2.47
CA ALA A 157 -13.44 -12.47 -1.25
C ALA A 157 -14.13 -11.12 -1.52
N ALA A 158 -13.53 -10.26 -2.34
CA ALA A 158 -14.15 -8.99 -2.74
C ALA A 158 -15.41 -9.21 -3.59
N GLY A 159 -15.44 -10.25 -4.44
CA GLY A 159 -16.59 -10.58 -5.29
C GLY A 159 -17.78 -11.16 -4.55
N SER A 160 -17.55 -11.84 -3.43
CA SER A 160 -18.57 -12.45 -2.57
C SER A 160 -18.90 -11.64 -1.32
N PHE A 161 -18.36 -10.42 -1.21
CA PHE A 161 -18.48 -9.60 -0.01
C PHE A 161 -19.88 -9.00 0.14
N ASP A 162 -20.51 -9.28 1.29
CA ASP A 162 -21.80 -8.69 1.71
C ASP A 162 -21.55 -7.33 2.39
N ALA A 163 -21.54 -6.26 1.58
CA ALA A 163 -21.33 -4.91 2.07
C ALA A 163 -22.41 -4.46 3.07
N PRO A 164 -23.73 -4.65 2.82
CA PRO A 164 -24.79 -4.31 3.79
C PRO A 164 -24.59 -4.97 5.16
N ALA A 165 -24.33 -6.27 5.21
CA ALA A 165 -24.12 -6.98 6.46
C ALA A 165 -22.88 -6.47 7.22
N TRP A 166 -21.78 -6.22 6.50
CA TRP A 166 -20.58 -5.69 7.11
C TRP A 166 -20.78 -4.26 7.64
N LEU A 167 -21.41 -3.38 6.87
CA LEU A 167 -21.72 -2.00 7.30
C LEU A 167 -22.56 -2.01 8.57
N GLN A 168 -23.59 -2.84 8.62
CA GLN A 168 -24.44 -3.02 9.81
C GLN A 168 -23.60 -3.46 11.02
N ALA A 169 -22.71 -4.44 10.84
CA ALA A 169 -21.82 -4.92 11.91
C ALA A 169 -20.83 -3.84 12.40
N GLN A 170 -20.49 -2.87 11.55
CA GLN A 170 -19.66 -1.71 11.91
C GLN A 170 -20.49 -0.53 12.48
N GLY A 171 -21.80 -0.67 12.67
CA GLY A 171 -22.67 0.42 13.12
C GLY A 171 -22.79 1.56 12.09
N ILE A 172 -22.60 1.25 10.81
CA ILE A 172 -22.73 2.21 9.71
C ILE A 172 -24.09 2.01 9.05
N ALA A 173 -24.93 3.07 9.08
CA ALA A 173 -26.28 3.05 8.53
C ALA A 173 -26.43 4.09 7.40
N PRO A 174 -26.16 3.70 6.14
CA PRO A 174 -26.42 4.56 5.00
C PRO A 174 -27.91 4.81 4.82
N ARG A 175 -28.29 6.01 4.39
CA ARG A 175 -29.66 6.31 3.98
C ARG A 175 -29.89 5.84 2.53
N PRO A 176 -31.12 5.55 2.12
CA PRO A 176 -31.42 5.20 0.73
C PRO A 176 -30.90 6.26 -0.23
N GLY A 177 -30.14 5.83 -1.25
CA GLY A 177 -29.57 6.71 -2.27
C GLY A 177 -28.31 7.48 -1.87
N GLU A 178 -27.81 7.34 -0.64
CA GLU A 178 -26.53 7.93 -0.26
C GLU A 178 -25.37 7.21 -0.93
N ARG A 179 -24.44 7.97 -1.51
CA ARG A 179 -23.12 7.48 -1.89
C ARG A 179 -22.29 7.24 -0.64
N LEU A 180 -21.60 6.12 -0.56
CA LEU A 180 -20.58 5.88 0.45
C LEU A 180 -19.22 6.34 -0.05
N ALA A 181 -18.52 7.17 0.72
CA ALA A 181 -17.16 7.55 0.43
C ALA A 181 -16.26 7.29 1.64
N SER A 182 -15.10 6.66 1.44
CA SER A 182 -14.08 6.55 2.49
C SER A 182 -13.08 7.69 2.38
N LEU A 183 -12.57 8.13 3.54
CA LEU A 183 -11.56 9.18 3.60
C LEU A 183 -10.42 8.76 4.53
N PHE A 184 -9.25 8.52 3.94
CA PHE A 184 -7.99 8.34 4.63
C PHE A 184 -6.96 9.28 3.98
N ALA A 185 -6.50 10.29 4.72
CA ALA A 185 -5.69 11.38 4.17
C ALA A 185 -4.59 11.82 5.14
N TYR A 186 -3.48 12.31 4.56
CA TYR A 186 -2.50 13.14 5.28
C TYR A 186 -3.06 14.55 5.49
N PRO A 187 -2.40 15.42 6.27
CA PRO A 187 -2.69 16.85 6.28
C PRO A 187 -2.73 17.38 4.84
N ASN A 188 -3.83 18.09 4.50
CA ASN A 188 -4.06 18.46 3.11
C ASN A 188 -4.99 19.66 3.04
N PRO A 189 -4.55 20.83 2.53
CA PRO A 189 -5.42 22.01 2.38
C PRO A 189 -6.65 21.75 1.51
N ALA A 190 -6.57 20.82 0.54
CA ALA A 190 -7.69 20.44 -0.31
C ALA A 190 -8.85 19.78 0.46
N LEU A 191 -8.59 19.29 1.68
CA LEU A 191 -9.61 18.68 2.53
C LEU A 191 -10.76 19.67 2.84
N GLN A 192 -10.47 20.96 2.91
CA GLN A 192 -11.48 22.01 3.09
C GLN A 192 -12.49 22.10 1.95
N GLN A 193 -12.12 21.62 0.77
CA GLN A 193 -12.96 21.64 -0.43
C GLN A 193 -13.78 20.34 -0.59
N LEU A 194 -13.42 19.29 0.12
CA LEU A 194 -14.02 17.96 -0.02
C LEU A 194 -15.54 17.97 0.23
N PRO A 195 -16.09 18.65 1.27
CA PRO A 195 -17.54 18.66 1.46
C PRO A 195 -18.30 19.24 0.26
N ARG A 196 -17.76 20.30 -0.37
CA ARG A 196 -18.36 20.89 -1.58
C ARG A 196 -18.24 19.99 -2.80
N LEU A 197 -17.09 19.33 -2.97
CA LEU A 197 -16.87 18.34 -4.05
C LEU A 197 -17.89 17.21 -3.98
N LEU A 198 -18.25 16.78 -2.77
CA LEU A 198 -19.17 15.67 -2.56
C LEU A 198 -20.65 16.07 -2.61
N ALA A 199 -20.97 17.38 -2.61
CA ALA A 199 -22.31 17.91 -2.40
C ALA A 199 -23.31 17.65 -3.55
N GLU A 200 -22.84 17.27 -4.74
CA GLU A 200 -23.70 17.02 -5.91
C GLU A 200 -24.75 15.92 -5.69
N ARG A 201 -24.51 15.02 -4.74
CA ARG A 201 -25.45 13.95 -4.37
C ARG A 201 -25.34 13.63 -2.88
N PRO A 202 -26.41 13.09 -2.26
CA PRO A 202 -26.36 12.64 -0.88
C PRO A 202 -25.15 11.73 -0.66
N THR A 203 -24.31 12.03 0.34
CA THR A 203 -23.08 11.30 0.61
C THR A 203 -22.87 11.08 2.10
N LEU A 204 -22.58 9.85 2.51
CA LEU A 204 -22.01 9.50 3.79
C LEU A 204 -20.49 9.33 3.64
N LEU A 205 -19.74 10.21 4.27
CA LEU A 205 -18.27 10.17 4.30
C LEU A 205 -17.80 9.42 5.55
N LEU A 206 -17.13 8.30 5.35
CA LEU A 206 -16.56 7.46 6.41
C LEU A 206 -15.11 7.88 6.64
N ALA A 207 -14.87 8.56 7.76
CA ALA A 207 -13.58 9.17 8.07
C ALA A 207 -12.70 8.22 8.88
N CYS A 208 -11.57 7.79 8.30
CA CYS A 208 -10.54 7.04 9.03
C CYS A 208 -9.88 7.91 10.10
N PRO A 209 -9.30 7.30 11.16
CA PRO A 209 -8.57 8.01 12.20
C PRO A 209 -7.43 8.87 11.66
N GLY A 210 -7.05 9.90 12.42
CA GLY A 210 -5.97 10.81 12.08
C GLY A 210 -6.48 12.14 11.54
N THR A 211 -5.87 12.67 10.50
CA THR A 211 -6.18 13.98 9.93
C THR A 211 -7.65 14.18 9.60
N PRO A 212 -8.35 13.23 8.93
CA PRO A 212 -9.76 13.43 8.61
C PRO A 212 -10.62 13.76 9.83
N GLN A 213 -10.49 12.99 10.90
CA GLN A 213 -11.30 13.17 12.11
C GLN A 213 -10.95 14.42 12.92
N ARG A 214 -9.74 14.94 12.76
CA ARG A 214 -9.33 16.20 13.40
C ARG A 214 -9.86 17.42 12.66
N GLU A 215 -9.92 17.36 11.32
CA GLU A 215 -10.24 18.54 10.49
C GLU A 215 -11.73 18.62 10.12
N LEU A 216 -12.41 17.52 9.83
CA LEU A 216 -13.81 17.52 9.42
C LEU A 216 -14.77 18.24 10.39
N PRO A 217 -14.62 18.16 11.72
CA PRO A 217 -15.50 18.88 12.65
C PRO A 217 -15.51 20.40 12.47
N GLY A 218 -14.41 20.98 11.95
CA GLY A 218 -14.29 22.42 11.70
C GLY A 218 -14.82 22.87 10.34
N LEU A 219 -15.26 21.95 9.48
CA LEU A 219 -15.69 22.28 8.13
C LEU A 219 -17.21 22.48 8.02
N ALA A 220 -17.60 23.44 7.17
CA ALA A 220 -19.00 23.64 6.82
C ALA A 220 -19.48 22.48 5.94
N MET A 221 -20.41 21.66 6.45
CA MET A 221 -20.99 20.53 5.72
C MET A 221 -22.26 20.97 4.97
N PRO A 222 -22.31 20.79 3.64
CA PRO A 222 -23.56 20.90 2.89
C PRO A 222 -24.61 19.91 3.41
N ALA A 223 -25.90 20.26 3.31
CA ALA A 223 -26.99 19.41 3.79
C ALA A 223 -27.02 18.01 3.16
N THR A 224 -26.42 17.88 1.98
CA THR A 224 -26.30 16.61 1.25
C THR A 224 -25.12 15.74 1.72
N VAL A 225 -24.22 16.27 2.55
CA VAL A 225 -23.03 15.55 3.02
C VAL A 225 -23.09 15.40 4.53
N ARG A 226 -22.99 14.18 5.01
CA ARG A 226 -22.75 13.88 6.41
C ARG A 226 -21.51 13.00 6.55
N TRP A 227 -20.89 13.00 7.70
CA TRP A 227 -19.74 12.14 7.94
C TRP A 227 -19.89 11.33 9.24
N GLN A 228 -19.18 10.23 9.30
CA GLN A 228 -19.09 9.36 10.47
C GLN A 228 -17.63 8.99 10.72
N PRO A 229 -17.12 9.15 11.96
CA PRO A 229 -15.79 8.68 12.31
C PRO A 229 -15.76 7.14 12.38
N LEU A 230 -14.67 6.56 11.92
CA LEU A 230 -14.39 5.14 12.08
C LEU A 230 -13.36 4.91 13.19
N PRO A 231 -13.38 3.77 13.88
CA PRO A 231 -12.25 3.34 14.70
C PRO A 231 -11.05 2.99 13.83
N TYR A 232 -9.90 2.72 14.44
CA TYR A 232 -8.82 2.03 13.73
C TYR A 232 -9.31 0.66 13.26
N LEU A 233 -9.09 0.36 11.99
CA LEU A 233 -9.52 -0.89 11.36
C LEU A 233 -8.32 -1.82 11.19
N SER A 234 -8.53 -3.12 11.38
CA SER A 234 -7.56 -4.11 10.91
C SER A 234 -7.36 -4.00 9.41
N GLN A 235 -6.25 -4.51 8.87
CA GLN A 235 -6.01 -4.49 7.43
C GLN A 235 -7.14 -5.15 6.64
N ASP A 236 -7.68 -6.25 7.14
CA ASP A 236 -8.78 -6.97 6.48
C ASP A 236 -10.09 -6.15 6.51
N ASN A 237 -10.37 -5.44 7.60
CA ASN A 237 -11.53 -4.55 7.67
C ASN A 237 -11.35 -3.27 6.87
N TYR A 238 -10.10 -2.79 6.71
CA TYR A 238 -9.83 -1.68 5.80
C TYR A 238 -10.10 -2.08 4.33
N ASP A 239 -9.71 -3.28 3.92
CA ASP A 239 -10.05 -3.80 2.60
C ASP A 239 -11.58 -3.85 2.38
N ARG A 240 -12.33 -4.35 3.37
CA ARG A 240 -13.80 -4.38 3.34
C ARG A 240 -14.42 -2.98 3.28
N LEU A 241 -13.84 -1.99 3.96
CA LEU A 241 -14.26 -0.59 3.83
C LEU A 241 -14.15 -0.10 2.39
N LEU A 242 -13.01 -0.38 1.73
CA LEU A 242 -12.80 0.01 0.35
C LEU A 242 -13.76 -0.71 -0.62
N TRP A 243 -14.13 -1.95 -0.33
CA TRP A 243 -15.11 -2.69 -1.15
C TRP A 243 -16.54 -2.18 -0.95
N ALA A 244 -16.88 -1.73 0.27
CA ALA A 244 -18.20 -1.22 0.61
C ALA A 244 -18.47 0.17 0.04
N CYS A 245 -17.43 0.99 -0.17
CA CYS A 245 -17.56 2.38 -0.61
C CYS A 245 -17.64 2.50 -2.13
N ASP A 246 -18.39 3.51 -2.60
CA ASP A 246 -18.51 3.87 -4.01
C ASP A 246 -17.33 4.74 -4.49
N LEU A 247 -16.66 5.45 -3.56
CA LEU A 247 -15.53 6.33 -3.82
C LEU A 247 -14.55 6.26 -2.64
N ASN A 248 -13.26 6.12 -2.93
CA ASN A 248 -12.24 5.97 -1.91
C ASN A 248 -11.16 7.06 -2.03
N PHE A 249 -11.00 7.89 -1.00
CA PHE A 249 -9.84 8.76 -0.85
C PHE A 249 -8.81 8.01 -0.01
N VAL A 250 -7.66 7.68 -0.62
CA VAL A 250 -6.62 6.86 -0.01
C VAL A 250 -5.28 7.58 -0.01
N ARG A 251 -4.37 7.18 0.87
CA ARG A 251 -3.05 7.80 1.02
C ARG A 251 -1.92 6.77 1.08
N GLY A 252 -0.69 7.25 0.84
CA GLY A 252 0.51 6.41 0.97
C GLY A 252 0.53 5.23 0.01
N GLU A 253 1.22 4.14 0.36
CA GLU A 253 1.43 3.00 -0.53
C GLU A 253 0.43 1.86 -0.30
N ASP A 254 0.32 1.31 0.93
CA ASP A 254 -0.54 0.13 1.18
C ASP A 254 -1.99 0.42 0.79
N SER A 255 -2.59 1.51 1.29
CA SER A 255 -3.99 1.83 1.00
C SER A 255 -4.23 2.13 -0.49
N PHE A 256 -3.24 2.69 -1.19
CA PHE A 256 -3.29 2.91 -2.64
C PHE A 256 -3.32 1.59 -3.42
N VAL A 257 -2.50 0.62 -3.04
CA VAL A 257 -2.55 -0.72 -3.65
C VAL A 257 -3.90 -1.38 -3.39
N ARG A 258 -4.42 -1.27 -2.18
CA ARG A 258 -5.71 -1.89 -1.80
C ARG A 258 -6.89 -1.26 -2.53
N ALA A 259 -6.89 0.05 -2.77
CA ALA A 259 -7.91 0.73 -3.57
C ALA A 259 -7.95 0.22 -5.01
N GLN A 260 -6.81 -0.10 -5.60
CA GLN A 260 -6.75 -0.69 -6.93
C GLN A 260 -7.39 -2.09 -6.97
N TRP A 261 -7.12 -2.93 -5.94
CA TRP A 261 -7.74 -4.26 -5.83
C TRP A 261 -9.24 -4.19 -5.50
N ALA A 262 -9.70 -3.15 -4.84
CA ALA A 262 -11.13 -2.93 -4.63
C ALA A 262 -11.91 -2.77 -5.95
N GLY A 263 -11.27 -2.24 -7.01
CA GLY A 263 -11.92 -2.00 -8.29
C GLY A 263 -13.06 -0.99 -8.21
N LYS A 264 -12.95 -0.05 -7.30
CA LYS A 264 -13.85 1.07 -7.07
C LYS A 264 -13.14 2.37 -7.46
N PRO A 265 -13.86 3.44 -7.83
CA PRO A 265 -13.29 4.76 -8.01
C PRO A 265 -12.48 5.18 -6.78
N PHE A 266 -11.31 5.77 -7.02
CA PHE A 266 -10.47 6.25 -5.93
C PHE A 266 -9.69 7.50 -6.32
N VAL A 267 -9.26 8.24 -5.30
CA VAL A 267 -8.36 9.40 -5.40
C VAL A 267 -7.18 9.12 -4.48
N TRP A 268 -5.98 9.17 -5.04
CA TRP A 268 -4.77 8.90 -4.28
C TRP A 268 -4.10 10.18 -3.81
N GLN A 269 -3.83 10.27 -2.52
CA GLN A 269 -2.90 11.23 -1.94
C GLN A 269 -1.56 10.52 -1.75
N ILE A 270 -0.60 10.87 -2.57
CA ILE A 270 0.76 10.36 -2.45
C ILE A 270 1.45 10.98 -1.22
N TYR A 271 2.40 10.27 -0.64
CA TYR A 271 3.19 10.81 0.47
C TYR A 271 3.94 12.06 0.00
N PRO A 272 3.74 13.22 0.64
CA PRO A 272 4.39 14.47 0.21
C PRO A 272 5.91 14.38 0.46
N GLN A 273 6.70 14.87 -0.49
CA GLN A 273 8.16 14.97 -0.42
C GLN A 273 8.57 16.42 -0.66
N ASP A 274 9.58 16.90 0.06
CA ASP A 274 9.98 18.31 0.05
C ASP A 274 10.53 18.80 -1.30
N ASP A 275 10.98 17.88 -2.17
CA ASP A 275 11.56 18.17 -3.48
C ASP A 275 10.58 18.01 -4.66
N ASP A 276 9.27 17.93 -4.39
CA ASP A 276 8.21 17.69 -5.38
C ASP A 276 8.38 16.37 -6.20
N ALA A 277 9.28 15.47 -5.80
CA ALA A 277 9.46 14.17 -6.48
C ALA A 277 8.16 13.33 -6.50
N HIS A 278 7.29 13.54 -5.51
CA HIS A 278 5.97 12.93 -5.46
C HIS A 278 5.07 13.31 -6.65
N ALA A 279 5.25 14.50 -7.24
CA ALA A 279 4.48 14.93 -8.41
C ALA A 279 4.77 14.04 -9.63
N HIS A 280 6.04 13.73 -9.88
CA HIS A 280 6.44 12.87 -10.99
C HIS A 280 5.93 11.43 -10.81
N LYS A 281 5.96 10.90 -9.59
CA LYS A 281 5.39 9.58 -9.26
C LYS A 281 3.90 9.53 -9.48
N LEU A 282 3.17 10.58 -9.06
CA LEU A 282 1.73 10.70 -9.26
C LEU A 282 1.38 10.74 -10.75
N ASP A 283 2.05 11.60 -11.51
CA ASP A 283 1.83 11.75 -12.95
C ASP A 283 2.15 10.45 -13.71
N ALA A 284 3.27 9.79 -13.40
CA ALA A 284 3.64 8.51 -13.99
C ALA A 284 2.59 7.41 -13.74
N PHE A 285 1.98 7.37 -12.55
CA PHE A 285 0.87 6.46 -12.30
C PHE A 285 -0.37 6.84 -13.10
N MET A 286 -0.76 8.11 -13.10
CA MET A 286 -1.92 8.58 -13.87
C MET A 286 -1.76 8.30 -15.36
N ASP A 287 -0.55 8.43 -15.92
CA ASP A 287 -0.28 8.10 -17.32
C ASP A 287 -0.57 6.64 -17.63
N ARG A 288 -0.21 5.73 -16.74
CA ARG A 288 -0.48 4.28 -16.90
C ARG A 288 -1.95 3.94 -16.67
N TRP A 289 -2.54 4.50 -15.61
CA TRP A 289 -3.91 4.22 -15.20
C TRP A 289 -4.92 4.76 -16.20
N LEU A 290 -4.66 5.94 -16.79
CA LEU A 290 -5.56 6.63 -17.73
C LEU A 290 -5.22 6.35 -19.21
N ALA A 291 -4.23 5.51 -19.51
CA ALA A 291 -3.75 5.30 -20.87
C ALA A 291 -4.83 4.87 -21.88
N ALA A 292 -5.86 4.16 -21.42
CA ALA A 292 -6.99 3.70 -22.23
C ALA A 292 -8.32 4.31 -21.77
N ALA A 293 -8.30 5.33 -20.93
CA ALA A 293 -9.49 5.98 -20.41
C ALA A 293 -10.11 6.93 -21.44
N ASP A 294 -11.41 7.17 -21.31
CA ASP A 294 -12.09 8.24 -22.06
C ASP A 294 -11.41 9.59 -21.78
N PRO A 295 -11.24 10.47 -22.78
CA PRO A 295 -10.57 11.76 -22.63
C PRO A 295 -11.20 12.67 -21.56
N GLY A 296 -12.52 12.66 -21.40
CA GLY A 296 -13.23 13.43 -20.37
C GLY A 296 -12.91 12.90 -18.99
N LEU A 297 -12.95 11.58 -18.78
CA LEU A 297 -12.54 10.92 -17.55
C LEU A 297 -11.07 11.22 -17.23
N ALA A 298 -10.19 11.10 -18.22
CA ALA A 298 -8.76 11.34 -18.03
C ALA A 298 -8.48 12.79 -17.59
N THR A 299 -9.14 13.75 -18.23
CA THR A 299 -9.00 15.18 -17.89
C THR A 299 -9.50 15.47 -16.48
N ALA A 300 -10.72 15.03 -16.14
CA ALA A 300 -11.30 15.26 -14.82
C ALA A 300 -10.47 14.59 -13.70
N SER A 301 -10.03 13.35 -13.91
CA SER A 301 -9.20 12.62 -12.95
C SER A 301 -7.86 13.31 -12.70
N ARG A 302 -7.14 13.74 -13.75
CA ARG A 302 -5.87 14.45 -13.62
C ARG A 302 -6.03 15.77 -12.86
N ARG A 303 -7.07 16.56 -13.19
CA ARG A 303 -7.34 17.83 -12.49
C ARG A 303 -7.62 17.58 -11.01
N LEU A 304 -8.51 16.64 -10.69
CA LEU A 304 -8.86 16.30 -9.31
C LEU A 304 -7.64 15.80 -8.53
N TRP A 305 -6.89 14.85 -9.06
CA TRP A 305 -5.78 14.25 -8.32
C TRP A 305 -4.62 15.22 -8.10
N ARG A 306 -4.31 16.07 -9.08
CA ARG A 306 -3.27 17.10 -8.92
C ARG A 306 -3.71 18.17 -7.91
N ALA A 307 -4.97 18.62 -7.96
CA ALA A 307 -5.51 19.56 -6.98
C ALA A 307 -5.59 18.94 -5.57
N TRP A 308 -6.00 17.67 -5.47
CA TRP A 308 -6.03 16.93 -4.20
C TRP A 308 -4.64 16.77 -3.57
N ASN A 309 -3.61 16.67 -4.36
CA ASN A 309 -2.21 16.60 -3.90
C ASN A 309 -1.52 17.97 -3.77
N GLY A 310 -2.25 19.08 -3.91
CA GLY A 310 -1.71 20.43 -3.78
C GLY A 310 -0.81 20.89 -4.93
N LEU A 311 -0.75 20.13 -6.02
CA LEU A 311 0.12 20.42 -7.17
C LEU A 311 -0.48 21.44 -8.14
N THR A 312 -1.77 21.72 -8.04
CA THR A 312 -2.48 22.74 -8.82
C THR A 312 -3.53 23.42 -7.95
N PRO A 313 -3.91 24.67 -8.27
CA PRO A 313 -5.00 25.34 -7.58
C PRO A 313 -6.32 24.55 -7.66
N TRP A 314 -7.13 24.66 -6.60
CA TRP A 314 -8.47 24.06 -6.55
C TRP A 314 -9.49 24.94 -7.28
N THR A 315 -9.45 24.92 -8.62
CA THR A 315 -10.34 25.74 -9.47
C THR A 315 -11.14 24.82 -10.40
N ASP A 316 -12.47 24.94 -10.37
CA ASP A 316 -13.40 24.15 -11.20
C ASP A 316 -13.13 22.64 -11.13
N ILE A 317 -12.87 22.12 -9.93
CA ILE A 317 -12.65 20.71 -9.69
C ILE A 317 -14.01 20.02 -9.48
N THR A 318 -14.23 18.98 -10.27
CA THR A 318 -15.40 18.10 -10.17
C THR A 318 -14.99 16.65 -10.04
N LEU A 319 -15.87 15.81 -9.53
CA LEU A 319 -15.68 14.37 -9.60
C LEU A 319 -15.83 13.89 -11.06
N PRO A 320 -15.05 12.91 -11.49
CA PRO A 320 -15.29 12.21 -12.75
C PRO A 320 -16.69 11.59 -12.79
N GLU A 321 -17.21 11.40 -14.00
CA GLU A 321 -18.50 10.72 -14.19
C GLU A 321 -18.46 9.33 -13.53
N PRO A 322 -19.42 8.98 -12.65
CA PRO A 322 -19.36 7.79 -11.81
C PRO A 322 -19.28 6.47 -12.59
N CYS A 323 -20.03 6.30 -13.66
CA CYS A 323 -20.02 5.05 -14.44
C CYS A 323 -18.70 4.88 -15.19
N ALA A 324 -18.15 5.95 -15.76
CA ALA A 324 -16.87 5.92 -16.43
C ALA A 324 -15.72 5.64 -15.44
N ALA A 325 -15.76 6.29 -14.27
CA ALA A 325 -14.78 6.06 -13.20
C ALA A 325 -14.82 4.62 -12.69
N GLN A 326 -16.02 4.07 -12.50
CA GLN A 326 -16.20 2.67 -12.07
C GLN A 326 -15.70 1.68 -13.13
N ALA A 327 -16.03 1.90 -14.40
CA ALA A 327 -15.56 1.05 -15.50
C ALA A 327 -14.04 1.07 -15.61
N GLN A 328 -13.42 2.25 -15.48
CA GLN A 328 -11.95 2.39 -15.47
C GLN A 328 -11.30 1.65 -14.32
N ALA A 329 -11.84 1.78 -13.10
CA ALA A 329 -11.31 1.09 -11.92
C ALA A 329 -11.38 -0.44 -12.07
N GLN A 330 -12.47 -0.96 -12.63
CA GLN A 330 -12.65 -2.39 -12.91
C GLN A 330 -11.70 -2.90 -14.01
N ALA A 331 -11.59 -2.16 -15.10
CA ALA A 331 -10.68 -2.50 -16.19
C ALA A 331 -9.22 -2.52 -15.72
N TRP A 332 -8.83 -1.55 -14.91
CA TRP A 332 -7.51 -1.50 -14.29
C TRP A 332 -7.25 -2.69 -13.36
N ARG A 333 -8.18 -2.99 -12.44
CA ARG A 333 -8.08 -4.17 -11.58
C ARG A 333 -7.92 -5.46 -12.39
N THR A 334 -8.71 -5.64 -13.46
CA THR A 334 -8.63 -6.82 -14.33
C THR A 334 -7.27 -6.92 -15.00
N ARG A 335 -6.73 -5.81 -15.50
CA ARG A 335 -5.39 -5.76 -16.08
C ARG A 335 -4.30 -6.17 -15.07
N LEU A 336 -4.37 -5.65 -13.85
CA LEU A 336 -3.42 -6.00 -12.80
C LEU A 336 -3.55 -7.46 -12.35
N ALA A 337 -4.79 -7.98 -12.27
CA ALA A 337 -5.07 -9.37 -11.89
C ALA A 337 -4.47 -10.39 -12.87
N GLY A 338 -4.29 -10.01 -14.13
CA GLY A 338 -3.62 -10.82 -15.14
C GLY A 338 -2.10 -10.94 -14.97
N GLN A 339 -1.50 -10.24 -13.98
CA GLN A 339 -0.07 -10.28 -13.69
C GLN A 339 0.19 -11.13 -12.43
N PRO A 340 1.37 -11.78 -12.33
CA PRO A 340 1.77 -12.44 -11.09
C PRO A 340 1.83 -11.43 -9.93
N ASP A 341 1.41 -11.88 -8.75
CA ASP A 341 1.51 -11.09 -7.52
C ASP A 341 2.97 -10.91 -7.05
N GLN A 342 3.17 -9.98 -6.13
CA GLN A 342 4.49 -9.63 -5.62
C GLN A 342 5.24 -10.82 -4.99
N LEU A 343 4.55 -11.65 -4.19
CA LEU A 343 5.20 -12.81 -3.56
C LEU A 343 5.65 -13.84 -4.59
N THR A 344 4.83 -14.10 -5.61
CA THR A 344 5.18 -14.99 -6.73
C THR A 344 6.40 -14.44 -7.47
N GLN A 345 6.42 -13.15 -7.79
CA GLN A 345 7.55 -12.49 -8.45
C GLN A 345 8.81 -12.54 -7.57
N LEU A 346 8.71 -12.27 -6.29
CA LEU A 346 9.81 -12.28 -5.34
C LEU A 346 10.45 -13.68 -5.23
N ARG A 347 9.63 -14.73 -5.16
CA ARG A 347 10.12 -16.11 -5.13
C ARG A 347 10.84 -16.51 -6.42
N GLN A 348 10.30 -16.13 -7.57
CA GLN A 348 10.96 -16.35 -8.86
C GLN A 348 12.27 -15.59 -8.96
N PHE A 349 12.29 -14.37 -8.43
CA PHE A 349 13.48 -13.53 -8.38
C PHE A 349 14.61 -14.19 -7.58
N ILE A 350 14.30 -14.68 -6.36
CA ILE A 350 15.25 -15.38 -5.50
C ILE A 350 15.72 -16.70 -6.16
N GLY A 351 14.81 -17.45 -6.79
CA GLY A 351 15.16 -18.70 -7.46
C GLY A 351 16.08 -18.57 -8.68
N LYS A 352 16.14 -17.36 -9.29
CA LYS A 352 17.05 -17.05 -10.40
C LYS A 352 18.43 -16.56 -9.94
N THR A 353 18.59 -16.28 -8.66
CA THR A 353 19.76 -15.59 -8.10
C THR A 353 20.58 -16.49 -7.16
N GLY A 354 20.09 -17.70 -6.86
CA GLY A 354 20.76 -18.74 -6.08
C GLY A 354 21.62 -19.66 -6.92
#